data_2ef3f09293cd82dd655d67dc1b158f5e
#
_entry.id   2ef3f09293cd82dd655d67dc1b158f5e
#
_cell.length_a   1.000
_cell.length_b   1.000
_cell.length_c   1.000
_cell.angle_alpha   90.00
_cell.angle_beta   90.00
_cell.angle_gamma   90.00
#
_symmetry.space_group_name_H-M   'P 1'
#
loop_
_entity.id
_entity.type
_entity.pdbx_description
1 polymer ?
#
loop_
_entity_poly.entity_id
_entity_poly.type
_entity_poly.pdbx_seq_one_letter_code
_entity_poly.pdbx_strand_id
1 'polypeptide(L)'
;MKINRYLIMALAFVATMAQAQTADEILKKYFDNVGGYDKWSKVEGMKMSAKMNQGGLEFPLTMLQLKDGRQLQTITFQGKELKQGVYDGTSMWSHNFMNMKAEKSDTESTENFKVNIGGDFPLPFFDYKKRGYKVELVGKETIDGTETFKIKLTKNPIKVDGKPKESVEFYFFDTENFIPLMVESEVTQGQGKGMIQQVKLSDYQEVPNSNGLIMPFSITQGAKGQPGGQPISFTSIELNPKVEASIFAMPAEN
;
A
#
# COMPACT_ATOMS: atom_id res chain seq x y z
N MET A 1 35.82 25.45 -67.62
CA MET A 1 35.79 24.23 -66.76
C MET A 1 35.31 24.61 -65.36
N LYS A 2 34.04 24.35 -65.07
CA LYS A 2 33.38 24.74 -63.78
C LYS A 2 33.39 23.51 -62.87
N ILE A 3 34.08 23.59 -61.72
CA ILE A 3 34.10 22.54 -60.71
C ILE A 3 33.00 22.89 -59.71
N ASN A 4 31.90 22.11 -59.69
CA ASN A 4 30.86 22.17 -58.70
C ASN A 4 31.33 21.46 -57.43
N ARG A 5 31.51 22.21 -56.35
CA ARG A 5 31.71 21.67 -54.99
C ARG A 5 30.35 21.42 -54.38
N TYR A 6 29.93 20.16 -54.34
CA TYR A 6 28.83 19.73 -53.49
C TYR A 6 29.34 19.59 -52.05
N LEU A 7 28.94 20.50 -51.20
CA LEU A 7 29.16 20.43 -49.75
C LEU A 7 28.11 19.47 -49.16
N ILE A 8 28.50 18.22 -48.88
CA ILE A 8 27.66 17.27 -48.19
C ILE A 8 27.71 17.63 -46.69
N MET A 9 26.63 18.29 -46.25
CA MET A 9 26.40 18.56 -44.84
C MET A 9 25.78 17.32 -44.20
N ALA A 10 26.64 16.45 -43.62
CA ALA A 10 26.19 15.29 -42.81
C ALA A 10 25.62 15.83 -41.50
N LEU A 11 24.29 15.92 -41.43
CA LEU A 11 23.59 16.17 -40.16
C LEU A 11 23.71 14.91 -39.31
N ALA A 12 24.66 14.93 -38.38
CA ALA A 12 24.74 13.91 -37.31
C ALA A 12 23.52 14.11 -36.39
N PHE A 13 22.48 13.32 -36.61
CA PHE A 13 21.37 13.19 -35.68
C PHE A 13 21.88 12.41 -34.45
N VAL A 14 22.38 13.14 -33.47
CA VAL A 14 22.65 12.57 -32.13
C VAL A 14 21.29 12.31 -31.51
N ALA A 15 20.74 11.13 -31.75
CA ALA A 15 19.65 10.61 -30.97
C ALA A 15 20.16 10.44 -29.54
N THR A 16 19.93 11.41 -28.68
CA THR A 16 20.00 11.21 -27.24
C THR A 16 18.94 10.18 -26.91
N MET A 17 19.34 8.91 -26.79
CA MET A 17 18.53 7.91 -26.14
C MET A 17 18.33 8.40 -24.70
N ALA A 18 17.25 9.14 -24.46
CA ALA A 18 16.77 9.34 -23.13
C ALA A 18 16.53 7.90 -22.59
N GLN A 19 17.43 7.44 -21.73
CA GLN A 19 17.32 6.12 -21.14
C GLN A 19 16.02 6.15 -20.35
N ALA A 20 14.98 5.53 -20.88
CA ALA A 20 13.68 5.48 -20.24
C ALA A 20 13.88 4.78 -18.90
N GLN A 21 13.54 5.46 -17.83
CA GLN A 21 13.66 4.97 -16.47
C GLN A 21 12.85 3.67 -16.34
N THR A 22 13.43 2.63 -15.79
CA THR A 22 12.76 1.35 -15.59
C THR A 22 12.01 1.33 -14.27
N ALA A 23 11.01 0.45 -14.14
CA ALA A 23 10.31 0.25 -12.87
C ALA A 23 11.27 -0.15 -11.73
N ASP A 24 12.26 -1.00 -12.02
CA ASP A 24 13.26 -1.44 -11.05
C ASP A 24 14.14 -0.27 -10.54
N GLU A 25 14.52 0.66 -11.42
CA GLU A 25 15.29 1.85 -11.03
C GLU A 25 14.46 2.80 -10.16
N ILE A 26 13.17 2.97 -10.46
CA ILE A 26 12.25 3.76 -9.65
C ILE A 26 12.12 3.13 -8.26
N LEU A 27 11.88 1.83 -8.19
CA LEU A 27 11.74 1.12 -6.91
C LEU A 27 13.05 1.10 -6.11
N LYS A 28 14.21 1.00 -6.78
CA LYS A 28 15.48 1.13 -6.08
C LYS A 28 15.61 2.49 -5.39
N LYS A 29 15.34 3.59 -6.12
CA LYS A 29 15.35 4.94 -5.56
C LYS A 29 14.33 5.12 -4.44
N TYR A 30 13.13 4.53 -4.59
CA TYR A 30 12.12 4.49 -3.53
C TYR A 30 12.71 3.90 -2.24
N PHE A 31 13.26 2.68 -2.30
CA PHE A 31 13.84 2.05 -1.11
C PHE A 31 15.00 2.85 -0.53
N ASP A 32 15.87 3.42 -1.37
CA ASP A 32 16.98 4.25 -0.93
C ASP A 32 16.44 5.49 -0.16
N ASN A 33 15.39 6.15 -0.69
CA ASN A 33 14.82 7.38 -0.11
C ASN A 33 14.01 7.15 1.16
N VAL A 34 13.42 5.96 1.34
CA VAL A 34 12.67 5.63 2.56
C VAL A 34 13.52 4.96 3.64
N GLY A 35 14.85 5.04 3.53
CA GLY A 35 15.78 4.62 4.58
C GLY A 35 16.57 3.35 4.30
N GLY A 36 16.36 2.71 3.15
CA GLY A 36 17.15 1.59 2.65
C GLY A 36 16.55 0.22 2.93
N TYR A 37 16.66 -0.64 1.91
CA TYR A 37 16.11 -2.00 1.92
C TYR A 37 16.59 -2.84 3.11
N ASP A 38 17.89 -2.75 3.46
CA ASP A 38 18.48 -3.58 4.54
C ASP A 38 17.91 -3.24 5.92
N LYS A 39 17.53 -1.98 6.16
CA LYS A 39 16.90 -1.60 7.42
C LYS A 39 15.46 -2.10 7.47
N TRP A 40 14.71 -1.94 6.37
CA TRP A 40 13.35 -2.44 6.26
C TRP A 40 13.27 -3.96 6.39
N SER A 41 14.28 -4.71 5.93
CA SER A 41 14.33 -6.18 6.07
C SER A 41 14.33 -6.68 7.51
N LYS A 42 14.72 -5.81 8.46
CA LYS A 42 14.81 -6.12 9.90
C LYS A 42 13.53 -5.80 10.66
N VAL A 43 12.53 -5.24 9.97
CA VAL A 43 11.22 -4.95 10.59
C VAL A 43 10.44 -6.25 10.68
N GLU A 44 10.09 -6.65 11.89
CA GLU A 44 9.33 -7.87 12.20
C GLU A 44 7.85 -7.57 12.51
N GLY A 45 7.54 -6.31 12.84
CA GLY A 45 6.19 -5.86 13.12
C GLY A 45 6.08 -4.34 13.10
N MET A 46 4.86 -3.87 12.93
CA MET A 46 4.54 -2.45 12.88
C MET A 46 3.21 -2.19 13.57
N LYS A 47 3.20 -1.26 14.52
CA LYS A 47 1.99 -0.77 15.18
C LYS A 47 1.83 0.71 14.87
N MET A 48 0.71 1.07 14.28
CA MET A 48 0.38 2.45 13.91
C MET A 48 -0.84 2.90 14.70
N SER A 49 -0.76 4.03 15.38
CA SER A 49 -1.89 4.65 16.09
C SER A 49 -2.32 5.91 15.37
N ALA A 50 -3.62 6.08 15.24
CA ALA A 50 -4.23 7.21 14.56
C ALA A 50 -5.52 7.64 15.24
N LYS A 51 -6.05 8.78 14.81
CA LYS A 51 -7.41 9.21 15.06
C LYS A 51 -8.14 9.32 13.73
N MET A 52 -9.27 8.66 13.65
CA MET A 52 -10.18 8.74 12.51
C MET A 52 -11.30 9.70 12.86
N ASN A 53 -11.57 10.67 11.99
CA ASN A 53 -12.71 11.56 12.13
C ASN A 53 -13.86 11.11 11.21
N GLN A 54 -15.02 10.88 11.77
CA GLN A 54 -16.22 10.55 11.00
C GLN A 54 -17.42 11.29 11.58
N GLY A 55 -18.03 12.16 10.79
CA GLY A 55 -19.19 12.94 11.22
C GLY A 55 -18.90 13.90 12.38
N GLY A 56 -17.68 14.40 12.51
CA GLY A 56 -17.26 15.29 13.61
C GLY A 56 -16.88 14.56 14.90
N LEU A 57 -16.95 13.23 14.94
CA LEU A 57 -16.50 12.41 16.06
C LEU A 57 -15.12 11.82 15.78
N GLU A 58 -14.22 11.88 16.75
CA GLU A 58 -12.90 11.24 16.70
C GLU A 58 -12.95 9.83 17.29
N PHE A 59 -12.44 8.88 16.52
CA PHE A 59 -12.32 7.48 16.94
C PHE A 59 -10.83 7.09 16.98
N PRO A 60 -10.31 6.63 18.12
CA PRO A 60 -8.98 6.02 18.16
C PRO A 60 -8.93 4.79 17.25
N LEU A 61 -7.90 4.73 16.42
CA LEU A 61 -7.60 3.63 15.51
C LEU A 61 -6.19 3.13 15.81
N THR A 62 -6.02 1.84 15.95
CA THR A 62 -4.72 1.18 15.99
C THR A 62 -4.65 0.11 14.93
N MET A 63 -3.60 0.11 14.13
CA MET A 63 -3.30 -0.95 13.18
C MET A 63 -2.03 -1.67 13.60
N LEU A 64 -2.06 -3.00 13.59
CA LEU A 64 -0.93 -3.86 13.91
C LEU A 64 -0.74 -4.85 12.77
N GLN A 65 0.48 -4.93 12.28
CA GLN A 65 0.89 -5.89 11.26
C GLN A 65 2.19 -6.56 11.67
N LEU A 66 2.28 -7.87 11.51
CA LEU A 66 3.48 -8.65 11.76
C LEU A 66 4.00 -9.27 10.46
N LYS A 67 5.29 -9.52 10.40
CA LYS A 67 5.97 -10.12 9.26
C LYS A 67 5.44 -11.51 8.88
N ASP A 68 4.93 -12.27 9.85
CA ASP A 68 4.29 -13.57 9.61
C ASP A 68 2.87 -13.47 9.03
N GLY A 69 2.42 -12.24 8.79
CA GLY A 69 1.12 -11.90 8.21
C GLY A 69 0.01 -11.69 9.21
N ARG A 70 0.20 -12.01 10.50
CA ARG A 70 -0.81 -11.68 11.52
C ARG A 70 -1.02 -10.17 11.56
N GLN A 71 -2.27 -9.78 11.57
CA GLN A 71 -2.65 -8.37 11.60
C GLN A 71 -3.98 -8.16 12.31
N LEU A 72 -4.23 -6.94 12.71
CA LEU A 72 -5.52 -6.47 13.19
C LEU A 72 -5.62 -4.95 13.10
N GLN A 73 -6.84 -4.45 13.04
CA GLN A 73 -7.17 -3.06 13.31
C GLN A 73 -8.09 -3.02 14.54
N THR A 74 -7.86 -2.07 15.43
CA THR A 74 -8.73 -1.83 16.59
C THR A 74 -9.31 -0.42 16.47
N ILE A 75 -10.62 -0.31 16.51
CA ILE A 75 -11.35 0.96 16.53
C ILE A 75 -12.07 1.05 17.86
N THR A 76 -11.88 2.14 18.59
CA THR A 76 -12.67 2.39 19.81
C THR A 76 -13.95 3.12 19.43
N PHE A 77 -15.08 2.43 19.59
CA PHE A 77 -16.42 2.96 19.29
C PHE A 77 -17.31 2.84 20.54
N GLN A 78 -17.88 3.96 20.99
CA GLN A 78 -18.73 4.03 22.20
C GLN A 78 -18.08 3.37 23.45
N GLY A 79 -16.76 3.58 23.60
CA GLY A 79 -15.98 3.02 24.72
C GLY A 79 -15.68 1.53 24.63
N LYS A 80 -16.04 0.87 23.51
CA LYS A 80 -15.70 -0.53 23.24
C LYS A 80 -14.64 -0.64 22.14
N GLU A 81 -13.73 -1.58 22.30
CA GLU A 81 -12.75 -1.92 21.27
C GLU A 81 -13.36 -2.94 20.30
N LEU A 82 -13.46 -2.53 19.03
CA LEU A 82 -13.88 -3.38 17.92
C LEU A 82 -12.68 -3.72 17.05
N LYS A 83 -12.38 -4.99 16.93
CA LYS A 83 -11.29 -5.47 16.08
C LYS A 83 -11.82 -5.78 14.68
N GLN A 84 -11.07 -5.35 13.65
CA GLN A 84 -11.41 -5.48 12.26
C GLN A 84 -10.27 -6.12 11.47
N GLY A 85 -10.59 -6.92 10.46
CA GLY A 85 -9.62 -7.54 9.58
C GLY A 85 -8.55 -8.35 10.31
N VAL A 86 -8.93 -8.98 11.43
CA VAL A 86 -7.97 -9.79 12.21
C VAL A 86 -7.62 -11.03 11.42
N TYR A 87 -6.32 -11.27 11.24
CA TYR A 87 -5.79 -12.56 10.82
C TYR A 87 -4.95 -13.14 11.97
N ASP A 88 -5.36 -14.31 12.48
CA ASP A 88 -4.74 -14.95 13.65
C ASP A 88 -3.57 -15.89 13.30
N GLY A 89 -3.24 -16.01 12.00
CA GLY A 89 -2.29 -16.98 11.45
C GLY A 89 -2.97 -18.13 10.73
N THR A 90 -4.28 -18.28 10.86
CA THR A 90 -5.06 -19.40 10.31
C THR A 90 -6.31 -18.92 9.59
N SER A 91 -7.07 -18.05 10.24
CA SER A 91 -8.36 -17.56 9.77
C SER A 91 -8.51 -16.05 9.97
N MET A 92 -9.45 -15.48 9.24
CA MET A 92 -9.83 -14.08 9.42
C MET A 92 -11.14 -13.96 10.21
N TRP A 93 -11.24 -12.89 11.00
CA TRP A 93 -12.46 -12.52 11.70
C TRP A 93 -12.54 -11.01 11.93
N SER A 94 -13.73 -10.50 12.21
CA SER A 94 -13.98 -9.10 12.56
C SER A 94 -15.14 -8.99 13.53
N HIS A 95 -15.20 -7.91 14.30
CA HIS A 95 -16.43 -7.57 15.00
C HIS A 95 -17.44 -6.96 14.03
N ASN A 96 -18.67 -7.39 14.10
CA ASN A 96 -19.79 -6.77 13.42
C ASN A 96 -20.19 -5.49 14.19
N PHE A 97 -20.23 -4.35 13.51
CA PHE A 97 -20.52 -3.06 14.12
C PHE A 97 -21.95 -2.93 14.66
N MET A 98 -22.90 -3.74 14.14
CA MET A 98 -24.31 -3.64 14.56
C MET A 98 -24.59 -4.41 15.85
N ASN A 99 -24.03 -5.61 16.00
CA ASN A 99 -24.29 -6.49 17.13
C ASN A 99 -23.10 -6.61 18.09
N MET A 100 -21.94 -6.03 17.75
CA MET A 100 -20.68 -6.05 18.48
C MET A 100 -20.09 -7.46 18.71
N LYS A 101 -20.58 -8.47 17.97
CA LYS A 101 -20.08 -9.85 18.05
C LYS A 101 -18.93 -10.08 17.07
N ALA A 102 -18.01 -10.97 17.46
CA ALA A 102 -16.96 -11.42 16.57
C ALA A 102 -17.52 -12.45 15.58
N GLU A 103 -17.25 -12.24 14.31
CA GLU A 103 -17.74 -13.08 13.21
C GLU A 103 -16.55 -13.49 12.34
N LYS A 104 -16.48 -14.77 11.97
CA LYS A 104 -15.49 -15.26 11.02
C LYS A 104 -15.77 -14.69 9.62
N SER A 105 -14.71 -14.32 8.93
CA SER A 105 -14.81 -14.03 7.49
C SER A 105 -15.12 -15.32 6.73
N ASP A 106 -15.73 -15.17 5.56
CA ASP A 106 -15.96 -16.30 4.67
C ASP A 106 -14.64 -16.94 4.19
N THR A 107 -14.75 -18.15 3.65
CA THR A 107 -13.58 -18.92 3.22
C THR A 107 -12.84 -18.24 2.07
N GLU A 108 -13.56 -17.65 1.09
CA GLU A 108 -12.94 -17.00 -0.06
C GLU A 108 -12.11 -15.79 0.39
N SER A 109 -12.64 -14.94 1.30
CA SER A 109 -11.94 -13.81 1.88
C SER A 109 -10.66 -14.23 2.60
N THR A 110 -10.75 -15.29 3.42
CA THR A 110 -9.59 -15.82 4.15
C THR A 110 -8.53 -16.38 3.20
N GLU A 111 -8.92 -17.17 2.19
CA GLU A 111 -7.98 -17.73 1.22
C GLU A 111 -7.34 -16.64 0.35
N ASN A 112 -8.09 -15.64 -0.08
CA ASN A 112 -7.56 -14.49 -0.81
C ASN A 112 -6.52 -13.71 -0.02
N PHE A 113 -6.76 -13.51 1.29
CA PHE A 113 -5.78 -12.88 2.16
C PHE A 113 -4.49 -13.72 2.24
N LYS A 114 -4.60 -15.03 2.41
CA LYS A 114 -3.44 -15.94 2.49
C LYS A 114 -2.60 -15.97 1.22
N VAL A 115 -3.22 -15.86 0.04
CA VAL A 115 -2.51 -15.85 -1.26
C VAL A 115 -1.48 -14.74 -1.33
N ASN A 116 -1.78 -13.57 -0.78
CA ASN A 116 -0.91 -12.39 -0.83
C ASN A 116 -0.42 -11.95 0.56
N ILE A 117 -0.40 -12.86 1.53
CA ILE A 117 -0.02 -12.58 2.92
C ILE A 117 1.35 -11.92 3.00
N GLY A 118 1.45 -10.84 3.76
CA GLY A 118 2.67 -10.07 3.91
C GLY A 118 3.15 -9.41 2.60
N GLY A 119 2.34 -9.36 1.54
CA GLY A 119 2.70 -8.79 0.25
C GLY A 119 3.07 -7.30 0.31
N ASP A 120 2.48 -6.59 1.27
CA ASP A 120 2.73 -5.16 1.49
C ASP A 120 3.50 -4.88 2.79
N PHE A 121 4.10 -5.92 3.39
CA PHE A 121 4.90 -5.79 4.60
C PHE A 121 6.40 -6.04 4.32
N PRO A 122 7.31 -5.22 4.88
CA PRO A 122 7.06 -4.03 5.69
C PRO A 122 6.64 -2.80 4.85
N LEU A 123 6.86 -2.84 3.55
CA LEU A 123 6.48 -1.83 2.56
C LEU A 123 5.99 -2.51 1.28
N PRO A 124 5.14 -1.85 0.49
CA PRO A 124 4.83 -2.30 -0.86
C PRO A 124 6.08 -2.55 -1.69
N PHE A 125 6.03 -3.53 -2.59
CA PHE A 125 7.15 -3.99 -3.43
C PHE A 125 8.30 -4.68 -2.69
N PHE A 126 8.27 -4.79 -1.35
CA PHE A 126 9.32 -5.51 -0.64
C PHE A 126 9.34 -6.98 -1.06
N ASP A 127 10.50 -7.47 -1.53
CA ASP A 127 10.67 -8.83 -2.05
C ASP A 127 9.71 -9.24 -3.20
N TYR A 128 9.15 -8.30 -3.96
CA TYR A 128 8.15 -8.58 -4.99
C TYR A 128 8.60 -9.66 -5.99
N LYS A 129 9.87 -9.68 -6.38
CA LYS A 129 10.41 -10.71 -7.29
C LYS A 129 10.39 -12.10 -6.66
N LYS A 130 10.76 -12.22 -5.37
CA LYS A 130 10.73 -13.49 -4.63
C LYS A 130 9.30 -14.02 -4.45
N ARG A 131 8.32 -13.11 -4.40
CA ARG A 131 6.89 -13.43 -4.31
C ARG A 131 6.26 -13.79 -5.64
N GLY A 132 7.00 -13.67 -6.75
CA GLY A 132 6.48 -13.90 -8.09
C GLY A 132 5.59 -12.77 -8.63
N TYR A 133 5.59 -11.61 -7.98
CA TYR A 133 4.83 -10.45 -8.44
C TYR A 133 5.49 -9.80 -9.65
N LYS A 134 4.67 -9.19 -10.50
CA LYS A 134 5.14 -8.47 -11.68
C LYS A 134 4.99 -6.96 -11.47
N VAL A 135 5.99 -6.23 -11.92
CA VAL A 135 6.01 -4.76 -11.82
C VAL A 135 6.30 -4.19 -13.20
N GLU A 136 5.49 -3.22 -13.62
CA GLU A 136 5.58 -2.60 -14.93
C GLU A 136 5.47 -1.07 -14.78
N LEU A 137 6.36 -0.32 -15.42
CA LEU A 137 6.21 1.12 -15.61
C LEU A 137 5.19 1.33 -16.75
N VAL A 138 4.00 1.81 -16.42
CA VAL A 138 2.92 2.04 -17.39
C VAL A 138 3.12 3.37 -18.13
N GLY A 139 3.72 4.38 -17.44
CA GLY A 139 3.94 5.70 -18.00
C GLY A 139 4.00 6.77 -16.90
N LYS A 140 3.64 7.99 -17.27
CA LYS A 140 3.53 9.12 -16.34
C LYS A 140 2.10 9.61 -16.27
N GLU A 141 1.70 10.12 -15.12
CA GLU A 141 0.38 10.73 -14.88
C GLU A 141 0.52 11.86 -13.86
N THR A 142 -0.29 12.89 -13.95
CA THR A 142 -0.28 14.00 -12.99
C THR A 142 -1.31 13.74 -11.89
N ILE A 143 -0.87 13.75 -10.63
CA ILE A 143 -1.72 13.58 -9.46
C ILE A 143 -1.65 14.87 -8.63
N ASP A 144 -2.78 15.54 -8.46
CA ASP A 144 -2.90 16.80 -7.71
C ASP A 144 -1.82 17.85 -8.10
N GLY A 145 -1.50 17.93 -9.39
CA GLY A 145 -0.49 18.87 -9.93
C GLY A 145 0.95 18.36 -9.92
N THR A 146 1.23 17.19 -9.34
CA THR A 146 2.56 16.58 -9.30
C THR A 146 2.70 15.52 -10.41
N GLU A 147 3.79 15.59 -11.21
CA GLU A 147 4.10 14.54 -12.18
C GLU A 147 4.54 13.27 -11.47
N THR A 148 3.95 12.15 -11.84
CA THR A 148 4.23 10.85 -11.22
C THR A 148 4.56 9.77 -12.24
N PHE A 149 5.38 8.80 -11.85
CA PHE A 149 5.51 7.52 -12.55
C PHE A 149 4.36 6.62 -12.11
N LYS A 150 3.61 6.09 -13.07
CA LYS A 150 2.57 5.10 -12.82
C LYS A 150 3.15 3.70 -12.92
N ILE A 151 3.22 3.01 -11.80
CA ILE A 151 3.72 1.64 -11.66
C ILE A 151 2.54 0.70 -11.46
N LYS A 152 2.41 -0.32 -12.31
CA LYS A 152 1.48 -1.43 -12.12
C LYS A 152 2.16 -2.54 -11.33
N LEU A 153 1.54 -2.94 -10.22
CA LEU A 153 1.90 -4.13 -9.44
C LEU A 153 0.84 -5.21 -9.67
N THR A 154 1.25 -6.36 -10.22
CA THR A 154 0.39 -7.52 -10.34
C THR A 154 0.84 -8.57 -9.33
N LYS A 155 -0.02 -8.84 -8.35
CA LYS A 155 0.19 -9.84 -7.28
C LYS A 155 -0.35 -11.21 -7.73
N ASN A 156 -0.27 -12.20 -6.86
CA ASN A 156 -0.88 -13.49 -7.11
C ASN A 156 -2.39 -13.35 -7.28
N PRO A 157 -3.00 -14.11 -8.22
CA PRO A 157 -4.43 -14.00 -8.48
C PRO A 157 -5.25 -14.42 -7.26
N ILE A 158 -6.35 -13.72 -7.05
CA ILE A 158 -7.33 -13.97 -6.01
C ILE A 158 -8.59 -14.60 -6.63
N LYS A 159 -9.53 -15.04 -5.81
CA LYS A 159 -10.87 -15.45 -6.26
C LYS A 159 -11.87 -14.34 -6.02
N VAL A 160 -12.78 -14.15 -6.95
CA VAL A 160 -13.94 -13.26 -6.81
C VAL A 160 -15.16 -14.02 -7.32
N ASP A 161 -16.12 -14.31 -6.44
CA ASP A 161 -17.27 -15.19 -6.70
C ASP A 161 -16.83 -16.57 -7.23
N GLY A 162 -15.80 -17.14 -6.61
CA GLY A 162 -15.24 -18.45 -6.98
C GLY A 162 -14.38 -18.47 -8.24
N LYS A 163 -14.23 -17.35 -8.97
CA LYS A 163 -13.47 -17.28 -10.23
C LYS A 163 -12.12 -16.60 -10.01
N PRO A 164 -11.03 -17.10 -10.64
CA PRO A 164 -9.74 -16.44 -10.60
C PRO A 164 -9.82 -15.03 -11.20
N LYS A 165 -9.22 -14.06 -10.51
CA LYS A 165 -9.08 -12.67 -10.93
C LYS A 165 -7.67 -12.18 -10.64
N GLU A 166 -7.07 -11.45 -11.59
CA GLU A 166 -5.79 -10.76 -11.32
C GLU A 166 -5.94 -9.78 -10.16
N SER A 167 -4.98 -9.76 -9.25
CA SER A 167 -4.86 -8.76 -8.19
C SER A 167 -3.90 -7.68 -8.67
N VAL A 168 -4.44 -6.53 -9.05
CA VAL A 168 -3.69 -5.43 -9.66
C VAL A 168 -3.84 -4.17 -8.83
N GLU A 169 -2.72 -3.49 -8.60
CA GLU A 169 -2.65 -2.18 -7.99
C GLU A 169 -1.83 -1.24 -8.86
N PHE A 170 -2.18 0.04 -8.87
CA PHE A 170 -1.40 1.09 -9.52
C PHE A 170 -0.87 2.05 -8.47
N TYR A 171 0.44 2.22 -8.46
CA TYR A 171 1.14 3.15 -7.58
C TYR A 171 1.63 4.35 -8.39
N PHE A 172 1.45 5.53 -7.85
CA PHE A 172 1.85 6.79 -8.47
C PHE A 172 2.99 7.40 -7.67
N PHE A 173 4.19 7.28 -8.19
CA PHE A 173 5.43 7.74 -7.55
C PHE A 173 5.79 9.13 -8.02
N ASP A 174 6.03 10.06 -7.10
CA ASP A 174 6.63 11.36 -7.38
C ASP A 174 7.90 11.19 -8.22
N THR A 175 8.04 11.96 -9.30
CA THR A 175 9.19 11.85 -10.22
C THR A 175 10.47 12.45 -9.66
N GLU A 176 10.39 13.28 -8.60
CA GLU A 176 11.55 13.91 -7.95
C GLU A 176 12.01 13.12 -6.73
N ASN A 177 11.08 12.75 -5.84
CA ASN A 177 11.36 12.09 -4.57
C ASN A 177 11.23 10.57 -4.61
N PHE A 178 10.65 10.00 -5.67
CA PHE A 178 10.45 8.56 -5.85
C PHE A 178 9.68 7.89 -4.70
N ILE A 179 8.75 8.61 -4.07
CA ILE A 179 7.85 8.08 -3.05
C ILE A 179 6.43 7.99 -3.63
N PRO A 180 5.62 6.99 -3.25
CA PRO A 180 4.25 6.88 -3.75
C PRO A 180 3.36 7.96 -3.12
N LEU A 181 2.64 8.71 -3.95
CA LEU A 181 1.66 9.71 -3.52
C LEU A 181 0.24 9.14 -3.50
N MET A 182 -0.03 8.13 -4.31
CA MET A 182 -1.36 7.51 -4.41
C MET A 182 -1.24 6.04 -4.81
N VAL A 183 -2.21 5.26 -4.36
CA VAL A 183 -2.43 3.87 -4.79
C VAL A 183 -3.87 3.73 -5.28
N GLU A 184 -4.07 3.09 -6.42
CA GLU A 184 -5.39 2.69 -6.93
C GLU A 184 -5.51 1.17 -6.92
N SER A 185 -6.65 0.66 -6.46
CA SER A 185 -7.00 -0.76 -6.51
C SER A 185 -8.50 -0.93 -6.71
N GLU A 186 -8.91 -2.06 -7.29
CA GLU A 186 -10.32 -2.39 -7.40
C GLU A 186 -10.83 -3.02 -6.10
N VAL A 187 -11.98 -2.57 -5.63
CA VAL A 187 -12.70 -3.20 -4.52
C VAL A 187 -13.31 -4.51 -5.03
N THR A 188 -12.86 -5.63 -4.47
CA THR A 188 -13.26 -6.98 -4.96
C THR A 188 -14.39 -7.62 -4.18
N GLN A 189 -14.74 -7.07 -3.01
CA GLN A 189 -15.74 -7.63 -2.10
C GLN A 189 -16.59 -6.55 -1.43
N GLY A 190 -17.75 -6.93 -0.90
CA GLY A 190 -18.61 -6.04 -0.11
C GLY A 190 -19.26 -4.91 -0.90
N GLN A 191 -19.68 -3.88 -0.16
CA GLN A 191 -20.24 -2.66 -0.76
C GLN A 191 -19.16 -1.92 -1.54
N GLY A 192 -19.43 -1.56 -2.77
CA GLY A 192 -18.48 -0.91 -3.67
C GLY A 192 -17.69 -1.86 -4.56
N LYS A 193 -17.99 -3.16 -4.57
CA LYS A 193 -17.38 -4.13 -5.48
C LYS A 193 -17.40 -3.63 -6.93
N GLY A 194 -16.23 -3.66 -7.60
CA GLY A 194 -16.01 -3.11 -8.92
C GLY A 194 -15.64 -1.63 -8.96
N MET A 195 -15.76 -0.90 -7.85
CA MET A 195 -15.27 0.49 -7.76
C MET A 195 -13.75 0.51 -7.65
N ILE A 196 -13.14 1.57 -8.17
CA ILE A 196 -11.71 1.83 -7.93
C ILE A 196 -11.58 2.66 -6.67
N GLN A 197 -10.90 2.10 -5.68
CA GLN A 197 -10.49 2.81 -4.47
C GLN A 197 -9.19 3.55 -4.74
N GLN A 198 -9.08 4.77 -4.22
CA GLN A 198 -7.84 5.55 -4.17
C GLN A 198 -7.42 5.74 -2.72
N VAL A 199 -6.14 5.50 -2.45
CA VAL A 199 -5.49 5.82 -1.17
C VAL A 199 -4.39 6.82 -1.46
N LYS A 200 -4.57 8.07 -1.05
CA LYS A 200 -3.53 9.11 -1.12
C LYS A 200 -2.64 9.00 0.11
N LEU A 201 -1.35 9.16 -0.09
CA LEU A 201 -0.29 9.07 0.91
C LEU A 201 0.39 10.42 1.02
N SER A 202 0.54 10.94 2.22
CA SER A 202 1.15 12.25 2.45
C SER A 202 1.84 12.33 3.81
N ASP A 203 2.46 13.48 4.08
CA ASP A 203 3.15 13.71 5.36
C ASP A 203 4.23 12.66 5.65
N TYR A 204 5.16 12.48 4.71
CA TYR A 204 6.25 11.53 4.86
C TYR A 204 7.24 12.03 5.91
N GLN A 205 7.44 11.25 6.96
CA GLN A 205 8.29 11.56 8.10
C GLN A 205 9.17 10.37 8.48
N GLU A 206 10.27 10.65 9.17
CA GLU A 206 11.06 9.59 9.80
C GLU A 206 10.26 8.96 10.94
N VAL A 207 10.17 7.64 10.95
CA VAL A 207 9.58 6.89 12.05
C VAL A 207 10.46 7.07 13.29
N PRO A 208 9.91 7.46 14.43
CA PRO A 208 10.69 7.67 15.65
C PRO A 208 11.55 6.45 16.04
N ASN A 209 12.79 6.69 16.38
CA ASN A 209 13.78 5.67 16.80
C ASN A 209 14.10 4.61 15.72
N SER A 210 13.80 4.87 14.46
CA SER A 210 14.01 3.92 13.35
C SER A 210 15.37 4.03 12.67
N ASN A 211 16.16 5.04 13.00
CA ASN A 211 17.42 5.34 12.35
C ASN A 211 17.25 5.60 10.83
N GLY A 212 16.31 6.48 10.48
CA GLY A 212 16.11 6.98 9.13
C GLY A 212 15.13 6.19 8.27
N LEU A 213 14.23 5.37 8.84
CA LEU A 213 13.12 4.78 8.09
C LEU A 213 12.00 5.81 7.94
N ILE A 214 11.50 6.01 6.71
CA ILE A 214 10.52 7.03 6.37
C ILE A 214 9.21 6.39 5.93
N MET A 215 8.08 6.87 6.45
CA MET A 215 6.72 6.44 6.11
C MET A 215 5.77 7.64 5.95
N PRO A 216 4.64 7.46 5.23
CA PRO A 216 3.57 8.45 5.25
C PRO A 216 2.88 8.45 6.63
N PHE A 217 2.69 9.63 7.21
CA PHE A 217 1.95 9.82 8.47
C PHE A 217 0.51 10.28 8.25
N SER A 218 0.09 10.40 7.00
CA SER A 218 -1.31 10.70 6.65
C SER A 218 -1.75 9.89 5.44
N ILE A 219 -2.95 9.32 5.53
CA ILE A 219 -3.62 8.65 4.41
C ILE A 219 -5.03 9.20 4.23
N THR A 220 -5.46 9.35 2.99
CA THR A 220 -6.85 9.72 2.65
C THR A 220 -7.41 8.68 1.70
N GLN A 221 -8.53 8.07 2.05
CA GLN A 221 -9.18 7.04 1.25
C GLN A 221 -10.45 7.60 0.59
N GLY A 222 -10.73 7.14 -0.62
CA GLY A 222 -11.96 7.50 -1.34
C GLY A 222 -12.15 6.65 -2.59
N ALA A 223 -13.34 6.73 -3.18
CA ALA A 223 -13.59 6.15 -4.49
C ALA A 223 -13.10 7.10 -5.60
N LYS A 224 -12.52 6.55 -6.65
CA LYS A 224 -12.05 7.33 -7.81
C LYS A 224 -13.19 8.20 -8.38
N GLY A 225 -12.89 9.48 -8.58
CA GLY A 225 -13.88 10.44 -9.10
C GLY A 225 -14.87 10.96 -8.06
N GLN A 226 -14.73 10.59 -6.81
CA GLN A 226 -15.50 11.13 -5.69
C GLN A 226 -14.59 12.00 -4.79
N PRO A 227 -15.15 12.96 -4.06
CA PRO A 227 -14.38 13.66 -3.03
C PRO A 227 -13.76 12.65 -2.07
N GLY A 228 -12.48 12.83 -1.74
CA GLY A 228 -11.80 12.00 -0.74
C GLY A 228 -12.44 12.11 0.64
N GLY A 229 -12.29 11.07 1.45
CA GLY A 229 -12.68 11.10 2.85
C GLY A 229 -11.79 12.05 3.68
N GLN A 230 -12.07 12.11 4.98
CA GLN A 230 -11.18 12.82 5.91
C GLN A 230 -9.85 12.07 6.01
N PRO A 231 -8.73 12.80 6.13
CA PRO A 231 -7.44 12.16 6.32
C PRO A 231 -7.39 11.42 7.68
N ILE A 232 -6.75 10.26 7.66
CA ILE A 232 -6.37 9.51 8.85
C ILE A 232 -4.92 9.87 9.12
N SER A 233 -4.66 10.62 10.19
CA SER A 233 -3.31 11.03 10.57
C SER A 233 -2.77 10.12 11.66
N PHE A 234 -1.60 9.51 11.41
CA PHE A 234 -0.93 8.66 12.40
C PHE A 234 -0.26 9.52 13.46
N THR A 235 -0.61 9.29 14.71
CA THR A 235 -0.02 9.97 15.87
C THR A 235 1.26 9.28 16.34
N SER A 236 1.41 8.00 16.05
CA SER A 236 2.63 7.23 16.32
C SER A 236 2.74 6.02 15.39
N ILE A 237 3.99 5.69 15.06
CA ILE A 237 4.37 4.44 14.40
C ILE A 237 5.48 3.82 15.25
N GLU A 238 5.27 2.59 15.71
CA GLU A 238 6.22 1.79 16.50
C GLU A 238 6.64 0.58 15.67
N LEU A 239 7.94 0.40 15.48
CA LEU A 239 8.52 -0.75 14.80
C LEU A 239 8.90 -1.83 15.82
N ASN A 240 8.69 -3.09 15.44
CA ASN A 240 8.98 -4.26 16.25
C ASN A 240 8.31 -4.23 17.66
N PRO A 241 7.00 -3.93 17.73
CA PRO A 241 6.30 -3.91 19.01
C PRO A 241 6.31 -5.30 19.65
N LYS A 242 6.35 -5.33 21.00
CA LYS A 242 6.11 -6.57 21.73
C LYS A 242 4.62 -6.88 21.69
N VAL A 243 4.25 -8.04 21.17
CA VAL A 243 2.86 -8.43 20.93
C VAL A 243 2.59 -9.81 21.51
N GLU A 244 1.56 -9.90 22.33
CA GLU A 244 1.04 -11.18 22.81
C GLU A 244 0.19 -11.86 21.72
N ALA A 245 0.43 -13.13 21.46
CA ALA A 245 -0.29 -13.88 20.42
C ALA A 245 -1.83 -13.90 20.64
N SER A 246 -2.26 -13.86 21.89
CA SER A 246 -3.68 -13.85 22.27
C SER A 246 -4.47 -12.66 21.73
N ILE A 247 -3.79 -11.54 21.37
CA ILE A 247 -4.48 -10.35 20.86
C ILE A 247 -5.21 -10.61 19.54
N PHE A 248 -4.74 -11.61 18.76
CA PHE A 248 -5.34 -11.99 17.47
C PHE A 248 -6.43 -13.06 17.63
N ALA A 249 -6.55 -13.69 18.79
CA ALA A 249 -7.52 -14.74 19.01
C ALA A 249 -8.95 -14.21 18.90
N MET A 250 -9.80 -14.95 18.18
CA MET A 250 -11.24 -14.66 18.14
C MET A 250 -11.83 -14.92 19.54
N PRO A 251 -12.59 -13.97 20.11
CA PRO A 251 -13.26 -14.21 21.39
C PRO A 251 -14.19 -15.42 21.31
N ALA A 252 -14.28 -16.18 22.42
CA ALA A 252 -15.30 -17.23 22.53
C ALA A 252 -16.70 -16.58 22.48
N GLU A 253 -17.64 -17.24 21.83
CA GLU A 253 -19.05 -16.83 21.88
C GLU A 253 -19.54 -16.97 23.33
N ASN A 254 -19.97 -15.87 23.92
CA ASN A 254 -20.70 -15.83 25.18
C ASN A 254 -22.20 -15.82 24.90
#